data_6bc75c115f7af23340f0bc068eca5d37
#
_entry.id   6bc75c115f7af23340f0bc068eca5d37
#
_cell.length_a   1.000
_cell.length_b   1.000
_cell.length_c   1.000
_cell.angle_alpha   90.00
_cell.angle_beta   90.00
_cell.angle_gamma   90.00
#
_symmetry.space_group_name_H-M   'P 1'
#
loop_
_entity.id
_entity.type
_entity.pdbx_description
1 polymer ?
#
loop_
_entity_poly.entity_id
_entity_poly.type
_entity_poly.pdbx_seq_one_letter_code
_entity_poly.pdbx_strand_id
1 'polypeptide(L)'
;MKRILTVVFISLALGSYAQRAQVQSAYSYLKYEQLDKAKESIDIAVNNENTMNYDKAWYYRGLIYQALYKNEKFANLSNDPLNEALKSYNKALELNPKFEYADDIAEKKKILAQQFADMGYVNYNLKNFASALTAYEGVVSIMPNDTSSYFNAALCAERAGNTAKAKQYYNKLDEMQYKDAKIYHSYAQLYLTEGDTTKAIEILSRGLSRFPEEKSILITQTNIYISSGKTAEALGAINKAIEKDPTNANLYFAKGTLVEKTDKNKDAAITAYKKAIELKADYFDAYYNLGALFFNEGAHLANEANNIKDNNQYAKAKTVFEAKFKEAKPYLEKAWELNPKDQSTMVSLKQLYATLNDTVNYAKVKAALDAETK
;
A
#
# COMPACT_ATOMS: atom_id res chain seq x y z
N MET A 1 -52.10 51.29 10.46
CA MET A 1 -51.57 49.97 10.07
C MET A 1 -50.89 49.94 8.64
N LYS A 2 -51.55 50.44 7.58
CA LYS A 2 -50.93 50.40 6.22
C LYS A 2 -49.58 51.13 6.08
N ARG A 3 -49.34 52.26 6.73
CA ARG A 3 -48.09 53.02 6.66
C ARG A 3 -46.93 52.36 7.41
N ILE A 4 -47.19 51.61 8.48
CA ILE A 4 -46.17 50.85 9.22
C ILE A 4 -45.71 49.64 8.42
N LEU A 5 -46.63 48.92 7.73
CA LEU A 5 -46.30 47.83 6.85
C LEU A 5 -45.43 48.28 5.66
N THR A 6 -45.69 49.46 5.07
CA THR A 6 -44.92 49.98 3.93
C THR A 6 -43.50 50.34 4.36
N VAL A 7 -43.27 50.90 5.53
CA VAL A 7 -41.91 51.24 6.03
C VAL A 7 -41.13 49.97 6.35
N VAL A 8 -41.77 48.94 6.93
CA VAL A 8 -41.09 47.63 7.18
C VAL A 8 -40.70 46.92 5.87
N PHE A 9 -41.56 46.96 4.83
CA PHE A 9 -41.24 46.40 3.53
C PHE A 9 -40.14 47.17 2.82
N ILE A 10 -40.05 48.47 2.94
CA ILE A 10 -38.98 49.29 2.33
C ILE A 10 -37.66 49.05 3.07
N SER A 11 -37.62 48.90 4.37
CA SER A 11 -36.42 48.64 5.14
C SER A 11 -35.87 47.21 4.88
N LEU A 12 -36.73 46.21 4.72
CA LEU A 12 -36.33 44.83 4.31
C LEU A 12 -35.79 44.80 2.87
N ALA A 13 -36.42 45.55 1.95
CA ALA A 13 -35.93 45.64 0.56
C ALA A 13 -34.58 46.34 0.47
N LEU A 14 -34.37 47.43 1.22
CA LEU A 14 -33.09 48.15 1.26
C LEU A 14 -31.98 47.31 1.92
N GLY A 15 -32.27 46.53 2.94
CA GLY A 15 -31.36 45.59 3.57
C GLY A 15 -30.89 44.48 2.60
N SER A 16 -31.81 43.93 1.82
CA SER A 16 -31.51 42.91 0.80
C SER A 16 -30.70 43.46 -0.35
N TYR A 17 -30.91 44.70 -0.80
CA TYR A 17 -30.10 45.37 -1.82
C TYR A 17 -28.68 45.66 -1.32
N ALA A 18 -28.51 46.15 -0.11
CA ALA A 18 -27.23 46.44 0.50
C ALA A 18 -26.36 45.17 0.61
N GLN A 19 -26.95 44.05 0.97
CA GLN A 19 -26.23 42.78 1.12
C GLN A 19 -25.83 42.14 -0.23
N ARG A 20 -26.66 42.29 -1.27
CA ARG A 20 -26.27 41.86 -2.66
C ARG A 20 -25.14 42.78 -3.21
N ALA A 21 -25.13 44.07 -2.85
CA ALA A 21 -24.02 44.95 -3.17
C ALA A 21 -22.70 44.49 -2.51
N GLN A 22 -22.78 43.92 -1.31
CA GLN A 22 -21.63 43.35 -0.61
C GLN A 22 -21.02 42.15 -1.39
N VAL A 23 -21.85 41.26 -1.94
CA VAL A 23 -21.43 40.16 -2.80
C VAL A 23 -20.70 40.69 -4.05
N GLN A 24 -21.25 41.73 -4.69
CA GLN A 24 -20.67 42.37 -5.86
C GLN A 24 -19.34 43.09 -5.53
N SER A 25 -19.27 43.72 -4.35
CA SER A 25 -18.03 44.35 -3.89
C SER A 25 -16.93 43.33 -3.65
N ALA A 26 -17.26 42.16 -3.03
CA ALA A 26 -16.32 41.06 -2.84
C ALA A 26 -15.72 40.58 -4.17
N TYR A 27 -16.56 40.41 -5.19
CA TYR A 27 -16.08 40.05 -6.52
C TYR A 27 -15.20 41.13 -7.18
N SER A 28 -15.56 42.40 -6.98
CA SER A 28 -14.74 43.50 -7.46
C SER A 28 -13.37 43.53 -6.78
N TYR A 29 -13.33 43.35 -5.45
CA TYR A 29 -12.05 43.25 -4.72
C TYR A 29 -11.23 42.03 -5.16
N LEU A 30 -11.85 40.91 -5.47
CA LEU A 30 -11.12 39.75 -6.05
C LEU A 30 -10.47 40.10 -7.38
N LYS A 31 -11.17 40.80 -8.27
CA LYS A 31 -10.64 41.27 -9.58
C LYS A 31 -9.44 42.21 -9.46
N TYR A 32 -9.40 43.00 -8.40
CA TYR A 32 -8.30 43.93 -8.11
C TYR A 32 -7.26 43.31 -7.14
N GLU A 33 -7.29 41.99 -6.91
CA GLU A 33 -6.37 41.25 -6.05
C GLU A 33 -6.29 41.77 -4.59
N GLN A 34 -7.35 42.43 -4.11
CA GLN A 34 -7.52 42.87 -2.73
C GLN A 34 -8.19 41.76 -1.93
N LEU A 35 -7.46 40.64 -1.73
CA LEU A 35 -8.03 39.39 -1.20
C LEU A 35 -8.47 39.51 0.26
N ASP A 36 -7.87 40.40 1.05
CA ASP A 36 -8.28 40.75 2.41
C ASP A 36 -9.71 41.29 2.44
N LYS A 37 -9.96 42.35 1.63
CA LYS A 37 -11.29 42.96 1.54
C LYS A 37 -12.30 42.04 0.84
N ALA A 38 -11.85 41.26 -0.14
CA ALA A 38 -12.70 40.33 -0.83
C ALA A 38 -13.23 39.25 0.15
N LYS A 39 -12.33 38.70 0.97
CA LYS A 39 -12.67 37.71 2.01
C LYS A 39 -13.61 38.30 3.07
N GLU A 40 -13.27 39.44 3.63
CA GLU A 40 -14.11 40.09 4.62
C GLU A 40 -15.53 40.32 4.09
N SER A 41 -15.67 40.92 2.91
CA SER A 41 -16.94 41.20 2.28
C SER A 41 -17.78 39.95 2.01
N ILE A 42 -17.15 38.89 1.51
CA ILE A 42 -17.88 37.67 1.14
C ILE A 42 -18.29 36.85 2.38
N ASP A 43 -17.43 36.79 3.39
CA ASP A 43 -17.75 36.08 4.63
C ASP A 43 -18.91 36.76 5.38
N ILE A 44 -18.98 38.10 5.35
CA ILE A 44 -20.17 38.83 5.85
C ILE A 44 -21.43 38.43 5.05
N ALA A 45 -21.31 38.38 3.71
CA ALA A 45 -22.45 38.11 2.86
C ALA A 45 -23.02 36.70 3.04
N VAL A 46 -22.19 35.67 3.15
CA VAL A 46 -22.66 34.26 3.29
C VAL A 46 -23.20 33.95 4.68
N ASN A 47 -22.94 34.82 5.67
CA ASN A 47 -23.47 34.69 7.02
C ASN A 47 -24.71 35.55 7.25
N ASN A 48 -25.17 36.33 6.26
CA ASN A 48 -26.34 37.18 6.37
C ASN A 48 -27.61 36.47 5.89
N GLU A 49 -28.70 36.56 6.64
CA GLU A 49 -29.98 35.89 6.35
C GLU A 49 -30.53 36.17 4.96
N ASN A 50 -30.26 37.37 4.40
CA ASN A 50 -30.76 37.78 3.09
C ASN A 50 -29.90 37.24 1.92
N THR A 51 -28.67 36.78 2.18
CA THR A 51 -27.70 36.35 1.14
C THR A 51 -27.06 34.98 1.40
N MET A 52 -27.30 34.37 2.57
CA MET A 52 -26.78 33.01 2.87
C MET A 52 -27.31 31.93 1.92
N ASN A 53 -28.46 32.16 1.29
CA ASN A 53 -29.06 31.28 0.30
C ASN A 53 -28.85 31.78 -1.16
N TYR A 54 -27.95 32.73 -1.35
CA TYR A 54 -27.62 33.23 -2.68
C TYR A 54 -26.43 32.46 -3.27
N ASP A 55 -26.73 31.61 -4.26
CA ASP A 55 -25.77 30.74 -4.94
C ASP A 55 -24.50 31.46 -5.40
N LYS A 56 -24.65 32.64 -5.98
CA LYS A 56 -23.55 33.49 -6.48
C LYS A 56 -22.62 33.96 -5.36
N ALA A 57 -23.11 34.17 -4.14
CA ALA A 57 -22.26 34.50 -3.01
C ALA A 57 -21.31 33.36 -2.65
N TRP A 58 -21.81 32.14 -2.64
CA TRP A 58 -21.01 30.93 -2.39
C TRP A 58 -20.04 30.64 -3.52
N TYR A 59 -20.43 30.86 -4.77
CA TYR A 59 -19.51 30.75 -5.89
C TYR A 59 -18.33 31.74 -5.77
N TYR A 60 -18.61 33.02 -5.50
CA TYR A 60 -17.53 34.02 -5.33
C TYR A 60 -16.68 33.73 -4.10
N ARG A 61 -17.26 33.22 -3.02
CA ARG A 61 -16.50 32.75 -1.88
C ARG A 61 -15.53 31.63 -2.28
N GLY A 62 -15.97 30.68 -3.08
CA GLY A 62 -15.11 29.63 -3.65
C GLY A 62 -13.92 30.21 -4.43
N LEU A 63 -14.16 31.16 -5.32
CA LEU A 63 -13.10 31.83 -6.08
C LEU A 63 -12.11 32.56 -5.18
N ILE A 64 -12.60 33.30 -4.19
CA ILE A 64 -11.76 34.08 -3.27
C ILE A 64 -10.89 33.15 -2.43
N TYR A 65 -11.45 32.10 -1.83
CA TYR A 65 -10.67 31.17 -1.02
C TYR A 65 -9.68 30.35 -1.85
N GLN A 66 -10.03 29.99 -3.09
CA GLN A 66 -9.08 29.34 -4.01
C GLN A 66 -7.92 30.29 -4.39
N ALA A 67 -8.19 31.59 -4.54
CA ALA A 67 -7.15 32.60 -4.81
C ALA A 67 -6.24 32.87 -3.60
N LEU A 68 -6.69 32.63 -2.37
CA LEU A 68 -5.85 32.71 -1.17
C LEU A 68 -4.80 31.60 -1.11
N TYR A 69 -5.03 30.45 -1.74
CA TYR A 69 -4.08 29.36 -1.74
C TYR A 69 -2.79 29.73 -2.47
N LYS A 70 -1.64 29.47 -1.83
CA LYS A 70 -0.31 29.86 -2.34
C LYS A 70 -0.10 31.37 -2.54
N ASN A 71 -0.94 32.22 -1.96
CA ASN A 71 -0.70 33.66 -1.99
C ASN A 71 0.06 34.08 -0.72
N GLU A 72 1.38 34.29 -0.85
CA GLU A 72 2.25 34.58 0.28
C GLU A 72 1.83 35.84 1.05
N LYS A 73 1.34 36.86 0.35
CA LYS A 73 0.89 38.14 0.94
C LYS A 73 -0.32 37.95 1.89
N PHE A 74 -1.17 36.96 1.60
CA PHE A 74 -2.43 36.74 2.29
C PHE A 74 -2.53 35.35 2.96
N ALA A 75 -1.40 34.65 3.15
CA ALA A 75 -1.35 33.30 3.69
C ALA A 75 -1.96 33.20 5.09
N ASN A 76 -1.94 34.26 5.87
CA ASN A 76 -2.50 34.33 7.23
C ASN A 76 -4.03 34.50 7.28
N LEU A 77 -4.67 34.77 6.15
CA LEU A 77 -6.15 35.01 6.13
C LEU A 77 -6.97 33.72 6.24
N SER A 78 -6.41 32.57 5.90
CA SER A 78 -7.08 31.29 6.05
C SER A 78 -6.08 30.15 6.26
N ASN A 79 -6.33 29.33 7.26
CA ASN A 79 -5.51 28.14 7.52
C ASN A 79 -5.88 26.96 6.61
N ASP A 80 -7.05 26.99 5.97
CA ASP A 80 -7.55 25.90 5.14
C ASP A 80 -8.32 26.41 3.90
N PRO A 81 -7.65 27.20 3.04
CA PRO A 81 -8.32 27.89 1.94
C PRO A 81 -8.92 26.92 0.89
N LEU A 82 -8.28 25.77 0.64
CA LEU A 82 -8.77 24.82 -0.37
C LEU A 82 -10.08 24.15 0.07
N ASN A 83 -10.19 23.70 1.33
CA ASN A 83 -11.41 23.11 1.83
C ASN A 83 -12.54 24.14 1.92
N GLU A 84 -12.23 25.38 2.28
CA GLU A 84 -13.24 26.46 2.29
C GLU A 84 -13.72 26.79 0.86
N ALA A 85 -12.83 26.74 -0.14
CA ALA A 85 -13.22 26.88 -1.54
C ALA A 85 -14.12 25.72 -1.97
N LEU A 86 -13.76 24.47 -1.65
CA LEU A 86 -14.55 23.28 -2.01
C LEU A 86 -15.95 23.30 -1.39
N LYS A 87 -16.02 23.58 -0.09
CA LYS A 87 -17.32 23.75 0.62
C LYS A 87 -18.17 24.81 -0.05
N SER A 88 -17.57 25.92 -0.44
CA SER A 88 -18.28 27.04 -1.07
C SER A 88 -18.83 26.67 -2.45
N TYR A 89 -18.03 26.01 -3.31
CA TYR A 89 -18.49 25.51 -4.60
C TYR A 89 -19.61 24.47 -4.45
N ASN A 90 -19.47 23.55 -3.50
CA ASN A 90 -20.49 22.56 -3.24
C ASN A 90 -21.81 23.20 -2.77
N LYS A 91 -21.72 24.23 -1.90
CA LYS A 91 -22.91 24.95 -1.40
C LYS A 91 -23.61 25.75 -2.51
N ALA A 92 -22.86 26.34 -3.42
CA ALA A 92 -23.46 27.02 -4.59
C ALA A 92 -24.32 26.06 -5.43
N LEU A 93 -23.79 24.87 -5.72
CA LEU A 93 -24.51 23.82 -6.49
C LEU A 93 -25.64 23.16 -5.70
N GLU A 94 -25.51 23.02 -4.37
CA GLU A 94 -26.61 22.55 -3.49
C GLU A 94 -27.79 23.49 -3.52
N LEU A 95 -27.53 24.80 -3.44
CA LEU A 95 -28.58 25.84 -3.48
C LEU A 95 -29.24 25.92 -4.86
N ASN A 96 -28.50 25.73 -5.93
CA ASN A 96 -28.98 25.78 -7.30
C ASN A 96 -28.20 24.84 -8.22
N PRO A 97 -28.67 23.59 -8.43
CA PRO A 97 -28.00 22.63 -9.32
C PRO A 97 -27.87 23.07 -10.79
N LYS A 98 -28.72 24.05 -11.21
CA LYS A 98 -28.69 24.62 -12.56
C LYS A 98 -28.14 26.05 -12.55
N PHE A 99 -27.22 26.32 -11.63
CA PHE A 99 -26.59 27.63 -11.50
C PHE A 99 -25.84 28.03 -12.77
N GLU A 100 -25.92 29.32 -13.15
CA GLU A 100 -25.30 29.84 -14.38
C GLU A 100 -23.79 29.60 -14.49
N TYR A 101 -23.08 29.41 -13.37
CA TYR A 101 -21.64 29.09 -13.30
C TYR A 101 -21.38 27.63 -12.91
N ALA A 102 -22.33 26.70 -13.07
CA ALA A 102 -22.12 25.30 -12.72
C ALA A 102 -20.96 24.67 -13.51
N ASP A 103 -20.84 24.96 -14.80
CA ASP A 103 -19.74 24.49 -15.63
C ASP A 103 -18.39 25.10 -15.23
N ASP A 104 -18.36 26.39 -14.88
CA ASP A 104 -17.15 27.02 -14.35
C ASP A 104 -16.74 26.41 -12.99
N ILE A 105 -17.70 26.14 -12.10
CA ILE A 105 -17.43 25.43 -10.85
C ILE A 105 -16.80 24.07 -11.13
N ALA A 106 -17.30 23.32 -12.12
CA ALA A 106 -16.72 22.03 -12.48
C ALA A 106 -15.24 22.16 -12.90
N GLU A 107 -14.90 23.15 -13.71
CA GLU A 107 -13.50 23.42 -14.09
C GLU A 107 -12.66 23.90 -12.89
N LYS A 108 -13.19 24.79 -12.04
CA LYS A 108 -12.50 25.25 -10.82
C LYS A 108 -12.24 24.07 -9.86
N LYS A 109 -13.17 23.12 -9.73
CA LYS A 109 -12.97 21.92 -8.93
C LYS A 109 -11.88 21.00 -9.47
N LYS A 110 -11.69 20.90 -10.80
CA LYS A 110 -10.55 20.16 -11.37
C LYS A 110 -9.22 20.80 -10.97
N ILE A 111 -9.12 22.14 -11.08
CA ILE A 111 -7.94 22.87 -10.62
C ILE A 111 -7.72 22.69 -9.12
N LEU A 112 -8.80 22.75 -8.35
CA LEU A 112 -8.77 22.54 -6.91
C LEU A 112 -8.27 21.14 -6.54
N ALA A 113 -8.70 20.11 -7.28
CA ALA A 113 -8.20 18.75 -7.10
C ALA A 113 -6.69 18.65 -7.32
N GLN A 114 -6.16 19.34 -8.36
CA GLN A 114 -4.72 19.41 -8.59
C GLN A 114 -4.01 20.15 -7.44
N GLN A 115 -4.56 21.25 -6.96
CA GLN A 115 -4.00 22.00 -5.82
C GLN A 115 -3.98 21.17 -4.54
N PHE A 116 -5.01 20.38 -4.28
CA PHE A 116 -5.03 19.41 -3.20
C PHE A 116 -3.98 18.30 -3.38
N ALA A 117 -3.83 17.76 -4.59
CA ALA A 117 -2.82 16.75 -4.86
C ALA A 117 -1.40 17.27 -4.61
N ASP A 118 -1.10 18.49 -5.07
CA ASP A 118 0.17 19.16 -4.82
C ASP A 118 0.41 19.38 -3.32
N MET A 119 -0.60 19.84 -2.58
CA MET A 119 -0.54 20.00 -1.13
C MET A 119 -0.29 18.66 -0.43
N GLY A 120 -0.96 17.60 -0.88
CA GLY A 120 -0.77 16.24 -0.38
C GLY A 120 0.65 15.75 -0.58
N TYR A 121 1.20 15.92 -1.78
CA TYR A 121 2.57 15.53 -2.11
C TYR A 121 3.61 16.28 -1.27
N VAL A 122 3.47 17.61 -1.13
CA VAL A 122 4.38 18.43 -0.32
C VAL A 122 4.34 17.99 1.15
N ASN A 123 3.15 17.84 1.74
CA ASN A 123 3.01 17.42 3.14
C ASN A 123 3.52 16.00 3.37
N TYR A 124 3.33 15.09 2.42
CA TYR A 124 3.88 13.74 2.51
C TYR A 124 5.41 13.74 2.58
N ASN A 125 6.08 14.53 1.72
CA ASN A 125 7.54 14.66 1.72
C ASN A 125 8.08 15.33 3.00
N LEU A 126 7.31 16.23 3.59
CA LEU A 126 7.60 16.85 4.88
C LEU A 126 7.24 15.94 6.08
N LYS A 127 6.74 14.72 5.84
CA LYS A 127 6.26 13.76 6.83
C LYS A 127 5.07 14.25 7.66
N ASN A 128 4.36 15.26 7.18
CA ASN A 128 3.12 15.78 7.76
C ASN A 128 1.94 14.91 7.26
N PHE A 129 1.93 13.62 7.63
CA PHE A 129 1.03 12.64 7.03
C PHE A 129 -0.46 12.93 7.28
N ALA A 130 -0.82 13.52 8.42
CA ALA A 130 -2.20 13.91 8.70
C ALA A 130 -2.69 15.00 7.74
N SER A 131 -1.86 16.03 7.48
CA SER A 131 -2.18 17.09 6.53
C SER A 131 -2.20 16.58 5.09
N ALA A 132 -1.27 15.66 4.74
CA ALA A 132 -1.27 14.99 3.45
C ALA A 132 -2.56 14.18 3.23
N LEU A 133 -3.00 13.42 4.25
CA LEU A 133 -4.26 12.68 4.21
C LEU A 133 -5.45 13.61 3.92
N THR A 134 -5.59 14.70 4.68
CA THR A 134 -6.67 15.69 4.47
C THR A 134 -6.66 16.23 3.05
N ALA A 135 -5.48 16.48 2.49
CA ALA A 135 -5.36 16.95 1.11
C ALA A 135 -5.83 15.89 0.09
N TYR A 136 -5.40 14.63 0.21
CA TYR A 136 -5.87 13.58 -0.69
C TYR A 136 -7.36 13.27 -0.49
N GLU A 137 -7.92 13.44 0.70
CA GLU A 137 -9.37 13.40 0.95
C GLU A 137 -10.11 14.49 0.15
N GLY A 138 -9.52 15.66 0.02
CA GLY A 138 -10.02 16.71 -0.86
C GLY A 138 -10.06 16.26 -2.32
N VAL A 139 -9.00 15.60 -2.81
CA VAL A 139 -8.98 15.07 -4.18
C VAL A 139 -10.07 14.02 -4.39
N VAL A 140 -10.16 13.00 -3.53
CA VAL A 140 -11.14 11.92 -3.73
C VAL A 140 -12.59 12.40 -3.61
N SER A 141 -12.84 13.48 -2.87
CA SER A 141 -14.17 14.10 -2.80
C SER A 141 -14.59 14.79 -4.08
N ILE A 142 -13.61 15.27 -4.88
CA ILE A 142 -13.84 15.89 -6.17
C ILE A 142 -13.80 14.84 -7.29
N MET A 143 -12.89 13.89 -7.20
CA MET A 143 -12.59 12.87 -8.20
C MET A 143 -12.78 11.46 -7.60
N PRO A 144 -14.02 11.01 -7.38
CA PRO A 144 -14.31 9.77 -6.64
C PRO A 144 -13.88 8.48 -7.36
N ASN A 145 -13.40 8.58 -8.59
CA ASN A 145 -12.88 7.45 -9.36
C ASN A 145 -11.36 7.46 -9.53
N ASP A 146 -10.66 8.43 -8.90
CA ASP A 146 -9.20 8.51 -8.98
C ASP A 146 -8.52 7.55 -7.99
N THR A 147 -8.15 6.38 -8.49
CA THR A 147 -7.49 5.33 -7.68
C THR A 147 -6.14 5.77 -7.12
N SER A 148 -5.41 6.66 -7.81
CA SER A 148 -4.11 7.15 -7.34
C SER A 148 -4.27 7.96 -6.05
N SER A 149 -5.29 8.80 -5.97
CA SER A 149 -5.57 9.59 -4.76
C SER A 149 -6.07 8.73 -3.60
N TYR A 150 -6.87 7.70 -3.87
CA TYR A 150 -7.23 6.70 -2.84
C TYR A 150 -6.01 5.96 -2.31
N PHE A 151 -5.07 5.58 -3.19
CA PHE A 151 -3.83 4.93 -2.78
C PHE A 151 -2.98 5.86 -1.89
N ASN A 152 -2.80 7.10 -2.31
CA ASN A 152 -2.06 8.09 -1.52
C ASN A 152 -2.75 8.40 -0.18
N ALA A 153 -4.09 8.49 -0.16
CA ALA A 153 -4.85 8.66 1.08
C ALA A 153 -4.67 7.46 2.03
N ALA A 154 -4.73 6.22 1.50
CA ALA A 154 -4.47 5.01 2.28
C ALA A 154 -3.08 5.02 2.91
N LEU A 155 -2.06 5.32 2.12
CA LEU A 155 -0.67 5.39 2.57
C LEU A 155 -0.47 6.51 3.62
N CYS A 156 -1.05 7.68 3.41
CA CYS A 156 -1.00 8.77 4.38
C CYS A 156 -1.71 8.41 5.68
N ALA A 157 -2.88 7.77 5.62
CA ALA A 157 -3.63 7.31 6.79
C ALA A 157 -2.82 6.27 7.59
N GLU A 158 -2.19 5.31 6.91
CA GLU A 158 -1.30 4.32 7.53
C GLU A 158 -0.13 5.00 8.25
N ARG A 159 0.57 5.92 7.56
CA ARG A 159 1.71 6.65 8.12
C ARG A 159 1.33 7.61 9.26
N ALA A 160 0.11 8.14 9.24
CA ALA A 160 -0.44 8.97 10.32
C ALA A 160 -0.97 8.15 11.50
N GLY A 161 -0.94 6.81 11.44
CA GLY A 161 -1.50 5.93 12.47
C GLY A 161 -3.03 5.88 12.47
N ASN A 162 -3.70 6.41 11.44
CA ASN A 162 -5.15 6.34 11.32
C ASN A 162 -5.58 5.04 10.64
N THR A 163 -5.50 3.94 11.39
CA THR A 163 -5.80 2.59 10.91
C THR A 163 -7.19 2.46 10.32
N ALA A 164 -8.19 3.14 10.90
CA ALA A 164 -9.57 3.08 10.41
C ALA A 164 -9.70 3.65 8.99
N LYS A 165 -9.15 4.84 8.74
CA LYS A 165 -9.15 5.44 7.40
C LYS A 165 -8.28 4.65 6.41
N ALA A 166 -7.13 4.15 6.85
CA ALA A 166 -6.28 3.31 6.00
C ALA A 166 -7.05 2.08 5.49
N LYS A 167 -7.73 1.36 6.39
CA LYS A 167 -8.60 0.22 6.02
C LYS A 167 -9.72 0.61 5.07
N GLN A 168 -10.37 1.74 5.31
CA GLN A 168 -11.44 2.24 4.45
C GLN A 168 -10.94 2.48 3.03
N TYR A 169 -9.78 3.13 2.86
CA TYR A 169 -9.22 3.43 1.54
C TYR A 169 -8.65 2.21 0.84
N TYR A 170 -7.98 1.29 1.55
CA TYR A 170 -7.56 0.02 0.95
C TYR A 170 -8.75 -0.83 0.50
N ASN A 171 -9.84 -0.88 1.28
CA ASN A 171 -11.07 -1.55 0.86
C ASN A 171 -11.65 -0.91 -0.41
N LYS A 172 -11.65 0.43 -0.47
CA LYS A 172 -12.13 1.15 -1.66
C LYS A 172 -11.29 0.85 -2.89
N LEU A 173 -9.96 0.76 -2.75
CA LEU A 173 -9.06 0.35 -3.83
C LEU A 173 -9.32 -1.08 -4.32
N ASP A 174 -9.62 -2.00 -3.39
CA ASP A 174 -10.01 -3.38 -3.73
C ASP A 174 -11.32 -3.40 -4.52
N GLU A 175 -12.36 -2.68 -4.07
CA GLU A 175 -13.62 -2.51 -4.81
C GLU A 175 -13.43 -1.90 -6.21
N MET A 176 -12.57 -0.90 -6.33
CA MET A 176 -12.24 -0.22 -7.59
C MET A 176 -11.30 -1.04 -8.48
N GLN A 177 -10.94 -2.22 -8.05
CA GLN A 177 -10.07 -3.12 -8.78
C GLN A 177 -8.69 -2.50 -9.10
N TYR A 178 -8.07 -1.86 -8.13
CA TYR A 178 -6.74 -1.29 -8.28
C TYR A 178 -5.70 -2.33 -8.72
N LYS A 179 -4.81 -1.94 -9.63
CA LYS A 179 -3.94 -2.89 -10.36
C LYS A 179 -2.60 -3.18 -9.68
N ASP A 180 -2.40 -2.79 -8.41
CA ASP A 180 -1.18 -3.09 -7.66
C ASP A 180 -1.49 -4.06 -6.52
N ALA A 181 -0.89 -5.24 -6.57
CA ALA A 181 -1.04 -6.30 -5.57
C ALA A 181 -0.55 -5.90 -4.17
N LYS A 182 0.35 -4.92 -4.07
CA LYS A 182 0.93 -4.46 -2.80
C LYS A 182 -0.10 -3.95 -1.81
N ILE A 183 -1.26 -3.46 -2.29
CA ILE A 183 -2.33 -3.00 -1.39
C ILE A 183 -2.82 -4.11 -0.46
N TYR A 184 -2.84 -5.36 -0.93
CA TYR A 184 -3.30 -6.50 -0.13
C TYR A 184 -2.37 -6.82 1.03
N HIS A 185 -1.06 -6.61 0.85
CA HIS A 185 -0.09 -6.77 1.93
C HIS A 185 -0.29 -5.69 3.02
N SER A 186 -0.29 -4.41 2.64
CA SER A 186 -0.53 -3.30 3.57
C SER A 186 -1.89 -3.42 4.27
N TYR A 187 -2.93 -3.76 3.51
CA TYR A 187 -4.27 -3.93 4.04
C TYR A 187 -4.35 -5.07 5.07
N ALA A 188 -3.76 -6.23 4.75
CA ALA A 188 -3.69 -7.36 5.69
C ALA A 188 -2.86 -7.02 6.93
N GLN A 189 -1.75 -6.30 6.76
CA GLN A 189 -0.88 -5.90 7.86
C GLN A 189 -1.62 -5.06 8.92
N LEU A 190 -2.56 -4.21 8.50
CA LEU A 190 -3.39 -3.42 9.44
C LEU A 190 -4.25 -4.32 10.35
N TYR A 191 -4.76 -5.43 9.83
CA TYR A 191 -5.51 -6.40 10.65
C TYR A 191 -4.59 -7.26 11.52
N LEU A 192 -3.39 -7.59 11.02
CA LEU A 192 -2.41 -8.33 11.82
C LEU A 192 -1.96 -7.54 13.06
N THR A 193 -1.78 -6.23 12.93
CA THR A 193 -1.42 -5.37 14.08
C THR A 193 -2.52 -5.30 15.14
N GLU A 194 -3.77 -5.56 14.77
CA GLU A 194 -4.90 -5.66 15.68
C GLU A 194 -5.17 -7.10 16.19
N GLY A 195 -4.36 -8.08 15.71
CA GLY A 195 -4.52 -9.49 16.08
C GLY A 195 -5.59 -10.24 15.28
N ASP A 196 -6.25 -9.59 14.30
CA ASP A 196 -7.27 -10.24 13.46
C ASP A 196 -6.62 -10.99 12.28
N THR A 197 -6.00 -12.13 12.60
CA THR A 197 -5.37 -12.99 11.60
C THR A 197 -6.37 -13.56 10.60
N THR A 198 -7.62 -13.76 11.01
CA THR A 198 -8.67 -14.30 10.13
C THR A 198 -8.99 -13.32 9.00
N LYS A 199 -9.18 -12.05 9.33
CA LYS A 199 -9.44 -11.02 8.32
C LYS A 199 -8.24 -10.75 7.44
N ALA A 200 -7.04 -10.78 8.00
CA ALA A 200 -5.80 -10.66 7.22
C ALA A 200 -5.69 -11.77 6.15
N ILE A 201 -5.96 -13.04 6.53
CA ILE A 201 -5.97 -14.17 5.61
C ILE A 201 -7.04 -14.01 4.51
N GLU A 202 -8.25 -13.55 4.86
CA GLU A 202 -9.31 -13.28 3.89
C GLU A 202 -8.88 -12.26 2.84
N ILE A 203 -8.26 -11.15 3.27
CA ILE A 203 -7.76 -10.10 2.38
C ILE A 203 -6.67 -10.63 1.44
N LEU A 204 -5.70 -11.38 1.98
CA LEU A 204 -4.64 -11.99 1.18
C LEU A 204 -5.20 -13.02 0.19
N SER A 205 -6.23 -13.77 0.59
CA SER A 205 -6.90 -14.74 -0.31
C SER A 205 -7.59 -14.04 -1.49
N ARG A 206 -8.22 -12.87 -1.25
CA ARG A 206 -8.76 -12.03 -2.35
C ARG A 206 -7.65 -11.52 -3.25
N GLY A 207 -6.54 -11.08 -2.65
CA GLY A 207 -5.36 -10.67 -3.39
C GLY A 207 -4.81 -11.77 -4.31
N LEU A 208 -4.66 -12.99 -3.79
CA LEU A 208 -4.22 -14.15 -4.59
C LEU A 208 -5.21 -14.54 -5.68
N SER A 209 -6.51 -14.45 -5.42
CA SER A 209 -7.53 -14.71 -6.46
C SER A 209 -7.42 -13.76 -7.64
N ARG A 210 -6.92 -12.56 -7.41
CA ARG A 210 -6.79 -11.49 -8.38
C ARG A 210 -5.41 -11.41 -9.02
N PHE A 211 -4.39 -11.71 -8.23
CA PHE A 211 -2.98 -11.72 -8.62
C PHE A 211 -2.37 -13.08 -8.27
N PRO A 212 -2.72 -14.15 -9.01
CA PRO A 212 -2.31 -15.52 -8.67
C PRO A 212 -0.80 -15.72 -8.71
N GLU A 213 -0.10 -14.92 -9.51
CA GLU A 213 1.36 -14.97 -9.64
C GLU A 213 2.10 -14.14 -8.58
N GLU A 214 1.37 -13.41 -7.71
CA GLU A 214 2.01 -12.54 -6.72
C GLU A 214 2.52 -13.34 -5.52
N LYS A 215 3.76 -13.73 -5.63
CA LYS A 215 4.48 -14.57 -4.67
C LYS A 215 4.53 -13.97 -3.26
N SER A 216 4.64 -12.63 -3.15
CA SER A 216 4.72 -11.96 -1.85
C SER A 216 3.46 -12.13 -1.02
N ILE A 217 2.29 -12.11 -1.63
CA ILE A 217 1.01 -12.33 -0.96
C ILE A 217 0.94 -13.78 -0.44
N LEU A 218 1.32 -14.73 -1.28
CA LEU A 218 1.28 -16.16 -0.94
C LEU A 218 2.22 -16.49 0.23
N ILE A 219 3.45 -15.93 0.19
CA ILE A 219 4.43 -16.10 1.27
C ILE A 219 3.90 -15.49 2.58
N THR A 220 3.34 -14.28 2.52
CA THR A 220 2.77 -13.62 3.70
C THR A 220 1.64 -14.45 4.29
N GLN A 221 0.70 -14.91 3.48
CA GLN A 221 -0.39 -15.76 3.93
C GLN A 221 0.10 -17.07 4.56
N THR A 222 1.08 -17.74 3.93
CA THR A 222 1.69 -18.96 4.45
C THR A 222 2.34 -18.73 5.81
N ASN A 223 3.09 -17.62 5.96
CA ASN A 223 3.73 -17.27 7.23
C ASN A 223 2.71 -17.00 8.34
N ILE A 224 1.59 -16.36 8.03
CA ILE A 224 0.49 -16.14 8.99
C ILE A 224 -0.11 -17.48 9.44
N TYR A 225 -0.36 -18.39 8.52
CA TYR A 225 -0.86 -19.72 8.86
C TYR A 225 0.12 -20.46 9.77
N ILE A 226 1.42 -20.43 9.46
CA ILE A 226 2.45 -21.08 10.27
C ILE A 226 2.48 -20.47 11.69
N SER A 227 2.52 -19.15 11.81
CA SER A 227 2.60 -18.46 13.10
C SER A 227 1.34 -18.60 13.95
N SER A 228 0.18 -18.79 13.32
CA SER A 228 -1.10 -19.01 14.01
C SER A 228 -1.42 -20.49 14.27
N GLY A 229 -0.52 -21.42 13.91
CA GLY A 229 -0.73 -22.85 14.09
C GLY A 229 -1.85 -23.46 13.24
N LYS A 230 -2.35 -22.73 12.23
CA LYS A 230 -3.45 -23.16 11.34
C LYS A 230 -2.94 -23.91 10.11
N THR A 231 -2.08 -24.90 10.36
CA THR A 231 -1.39 -25.65 9.30
C THR A 231 -2.33 -26.44 8.40
N ALA A 232 -3.33 -27.10 8.99
CA ALA A 232 -4.26 -27.93 8.23
C ALA A 232 -5.13 -27.09 7.28
N GLU A 233 -5.59 -25.94 7.76
CA GLU A 233 -6.38 -24.98 6.96
C GLU A 233 -5.54 -24.40 5.82
N ALA A 234 -4.28 -24.07 6.09
CA ALA A 234 -3.34 -23.59 5.08
C ALA A 234 -3.11 -24.62 3.98
N LEU A 235 -2.85 -25.87 4.37
CA LEU A 235 -2.61 -26.96 3.42
C LEU A 235 -3.87 -27.25 2.58
N GLY A 236 -5.03 -27.19 3.19
CA GLY A 236 -6.32 -27.31 2.50
C GLY A 236 -6.54 -26.19 1.48
N ALA A 237 -6.23 -24.94 1.85
CA ALA A 237 -6.34 -23.79 0.95
C ALA A 237 -5.36 -23.88 -0.23
N ILE A 238 -4.10 -24.23 0.03
CA ILE A 238 -3.07 -24.40 -1.01
C ILE A 238 -3.45 -25.56 -1.96
N ASN A 239 -3.91 -26.68 -1.45
CA ASN A 239 -4.30 -27.80 -2.29
C ASN A 239 -5.49 -27.44 -3.20
N LYS A 240 -6.51 -26.74 -2.69
CA LYS A 240 -7.63 -26.23 -3.51
C LYS A 240 -7.15 -25.23 -4.57
N ALA A 241 -6.16 -24.41 -4.25
CA ALA A 241 -5.58 -23.49 -5.24
C ALA A 241 -4.82 -24.26 -6.34
N ILE A 242 -4.07 -25.32 -5.99
CA ILE A 242 -3.37 -26.21 -6.93
C ILE A 242 -4.37 -26.94 -7.84
N GLU A 243 -5.53 -27.37 -7.32
CA GLU A 243 -6.59 -27.98 -8.14
C GLU A 243 -7.12 -27.01 -9.22
N LYS A 244 -7.19 -25.72 -8.91
CA LYS A 244 -7.64 -24.68 -9.85
C LYS A 244 -6.57 -24.26 -10.82
N ASP A 245 -5.33 -24.20 -10.37
CA ASP A 245 -4.17 -23.80 -11.16
C ASP A 245 -2.99 -24.74 -10.91
N PRO A 246 -2.99 -25.93 -11.55
CA PRO A 246 -1.93 -26.93 -11.36
C PRO A 246 -0.59 -26.56 -11.99
N THR A 247 -0.51 -25.45 -12.72
CA THR A 247 0.70 -24.97 -13.39
C THR A 247 1.40 -23.86 -12.61
N ASN A 248 0.83 -23.36 -11.53
CA ASN A 248 1.38 -22.30 -10.73
C ASN A 248 2.49 -22.79 -9.79
N ALA A 249 3.73 -22.57 -10.16
CA ALA A 249 4.91 -22.95 -9.39
C ALA A 249 4.92 -22.40 -7.96
N ASN A 250 4.35 -21.21 -7.75
CA ASN A 250 4.33 -20.56 -6.44
C ASN A 250 3.48 -21.34 -5.41
N LEU A 251 2.40 -21.99 -5.85
CA LEU A 251 1.57 -22.81 -4.98
C LEU A 251 2.32 -24.05 -4.47
N TYR A 252 3.09 -24.67 -5.34
CA TYR A 252 3.93 -25.82 -4.94
C TYR A 252 5.08 -25.39 -4.02
N PHE A 253 5.69 -24.24 -4.29
CA PHE A 253 6.71 -23.66 -3.41
C PHE A 253 6.13 -23.39 -2.01
N ALA A 254 4.97 -22.74 -1.93
CA ALA A 254 4.29 -22.47 -0.65
C ALA A 254 3.91 -23.75 0.08
N LYS A 255 3.43 -24.79 -0.65
CA LYS A 255 3.16 -26.11 -0.08
C LYS A 255 4.43 -26.73 0.52
N GLY A 256 5.55 -26.67 -0.20
CA GLY A 256 6.83 -27.16 0.28
C GLY A 256 7.27 -26.49 1.58
N THR A 257 7.24 -25.16 1.59
CA THR A 257 7.59 -24.34 2.76
C THR A 257 6.69 -24.62 3.97
N LEU A 258 5.39 -24.75 3.75
CA LEU A 258 4.43 -25.05 4.81
C LEU A 258 4.73 -26.41 5.44
N VAL A 259 4.81 -27.45 4.60
CA VAL A 259 5.02 -28.84 5.06
C VAL A 259 6.39 -29.02 5.75
N GLU A 260 7.44 -28.39 5.22
CA GLU A 260 8.77 -28.41 5.83
C GLU A 260 8.77 -27.86 7.25
N LYS A 261 8.11 -26.71 7.45
CA LYS A 261 8.13 -25.99 8.72
C LYS A 261 7.19 -26.57 9.78
N THR A 262 6.07 -27.16 9.36
CA THR A 262 5.00 -27.57 10.28
C THR A 262 4.93 -29.06 10.53
N ASP A 263 4.88 -29.87 9.47
CA ASP A 263 4.72 -31.33 9.56
C ASP A 263 6.06 -32.06 9.67
N LYS A 264 7.17 -31.35 9.44
CA LYS A 264 8.52 -31.94 9.32
C LYS A 264 8.57 -33.13 8.35
N ASN A 265 7.62 -33.17 7.41
CA ASN A 265 7.54 -34.19 6.37
C ASN A 265 8.44 -33.80 5.21
N LYS A 266 9.71 -34.16 5.33
CA LYS A 266 10.76 -33.83 4.34
C LYS A 266 10.42 -34.32 2.94
N ASP A 267 9.88 -35.52 2.80
CA ASP A 267 9.60 -36.12 1.48
C ASP A 267 8.51 -35.36 0.73
N ALA A 268 7.47 -34.92 1.45
CA ALA A 268 6.42 -34.09 0.89
C ALA A 268 6.95 -32.70 0.50
N ALA A 269 7.85 -32.10 1.30
CA ALA A 269 8.49 -30.82 0.99
C ALA A 269 9.39 -30.96 -0.25
N ILE A 270 10.22 -32.01 -0.32
CA ILE A 270 11.07 -32.31 -1.49
C ILE A 270 10.22 -32.43 -2.76
N THR A 271 9.13 -33.20 -2.69
CA THR A 271 8.21 -33.41 -3.81
C THR A 271 7.62 -32.10 -4.29
N ALA A 272 7.19 -31.25 -3.37
CA ALA A 272 6.59 -29.95 -3.68
C ALA A 272 7.62 -28.97 -4.29
N TYR A 273 8.82 -28.86 -3.72
CA TYR A 273 9.87 -28.01 -4.29
C TYR A 273 10.33 -28.49 -5.67
N LYS A 274 10.48 -29.81 -5.88
CA LYS A 274 10.80 -30.38 -7.21
C LYS A 274 9.73 -30.04 -8.24
N LYS A 275 8.44 -30.08 -7.86
CA LYS A 275 7.36 -29.68 -8.77
C LYS A 275 7.38 -28.18 -9.07
N ALA A 276 7.72 -27.34 -8.09
CA ALA A 276 7.89 -25.91 -8.33
C ALA A 276 9.02 -25.63 -9.35
N ILE A 277 10.15 -26.32 -9.22
CA ILE A 277 11.29 -26.22 -10.16
C ILE A 277 10.94 -26.73 -11.56
N GLU A 278 10.22 -27.84 -11.64
CA GLU A 278 9.74 -28.41 -12.93
C GLU A 278 8.87 -27.41 -13.69
N LEU A 279 7.98 -26.71 -12.98
CA LEU A 279 7.06 -25.71 -13.55
C LEU A 279 7.75 -24.38 -13.85
N LYS A 280 8.81 -24.03 -13.09
CA LYS A 280 9.54 -22.78 -13.23
C LYS A 280 11.05 -23.03 -13.05
N ALA A 281 11.75 -23.20 -14.16
CA ALA A 281 13.17 -23.58 -14.18
C ALA A 281 14.16 -22.51 -13.64
N ASP A 282 13.71 -21.26 -13.49
CA ASP A 282 14.47 -20.13 -12.93
C ASP A 282 14.02 -19.76 -11.51
N TYR A 283 13.38 -20.70 -10.78
CA TYR A 283 12.84 -20.45 -9.45
C TYR A 283 13.92 -20.53 -8.37
N PHE A 284 14.66 -19.45 -8.17
CA PHE A 284 15.74 -19.36 -7.19
C PHE A 284 15.37 -19.93 -5.80
N ASP A 285 14.26 -19.46 -5.18
CA ASP A 285 13.92 -19.87 -3.82
C ASP A 285 13.60 -21.36 -3.71
N ALA A 286 13.00 -21.96 -4.74
CA ALA A 286 12.71 -23.38 -4.73
C ALA A 286 14.00 -24.22 -4.85
N TYR A 287 14.95 -23.79 -5.66
CA TYR A 287 16.28 -24.41 -5.71
C TYR A 287 17.03 -24.24 -4.40
N TYR A 288 17.04 -23.04 -3.84
CA TYR A 288 17.71 -22.77 -2.57
C TYR A 288 17.12 -23.62 -1.43
N ASN A 289 15.78 -23.61 -1.25
CA ASN A 289 15.13 -24.34 -0.15
C ASN A 289 15.33 -25.86 -0.29
N LEU A 290 15.21 -26.40 -1.51
CA LEU A 290 15.46 -27.82 -1.75
C LEU A 290 16.92 -28.19 -1.46
N GLY A 291 17.87 -27.38 -1.91
CA GLY A 291 19.28 -27.54 -1.63
C GLY A 291 19.61 -27.44 -0.14
N ALA A 292 19.02 -26.44 0.53
CA ALA A 292 19.19 -26.21 1.96
C ALA A 292 18.60 -27.37 2.80
N LEU A 293 17.51 -27.97 2.36
CA LEU A 293 16.89 -29.12 3.06
C LEU A 293 17.85 -30.33 3.08
N PHE A 294 18.45 -30.67 1.94
CA PHE A 294 19.45 -31.75 1.87
C PHE A 294 20.75 -31.37 2.58
N PHE A 295 21.20 -30.12 2.45
CA PHE A 295 22.38 -29.61 3.12
C PHE A 295 22.24 -29.70 4.65
N ASN A 296 21.12 -29.22 5.21
CA ASN A 296 20.86 -29.26 6.64
C ASN A 296 20.80 -30.69 7.19
N GLU A 297 20.24 -31.62 6.41
CA GLU A 297 20.26 -33.04 6.77
C GLU A 297 21.69 -33.59 6.81
N GLY A 298 22.49 -33.29 5.79
CA GLY A 298 23.91 -33.67 5.76
C GLY A 298 24.69 -33.07 6.91
N ALA A 299 24.48 -31.79 7.23
CA ALA A 299 25.13 -31.11 8.36
C ALA A 299 24.73 -31.70 9.72
N HIS A 300 23.45 -32.05 9.89
CA HIS A 300 23.00 -32.72 11.10
C HIS A 300 23.68 -34.09 11.28
N LEU A 301 23.70 -34.93 10.24
CA LEU A 301 24.36 -36.22 10.25
C LEU A 301 25.87 -36.11 10.46
N ALA A 302 26.52 -35.12 9.90
CA ALA A 302 27.92 -34.84 10.11
C ALA A 302 28.22 -34.47 11.57
N ASN A 303 27.37 -33.65 12.19
CA ASN A 303 27.49 -33.29 13.61
C ASN A 303 27.30 -34.50 14.53
N GLU A 304 26.36 -35.37 14.23
CA GLU A 304 26.18 -36.63 14.97
C GLU A 304 27.40 -37.56 14.80
N ALA A 305 27.96 -37.65 13.60
CA ALA A 305 29.16 -38.44 13.31
C ALA A 305 30.39 -38.02 14.11
N ASN A 306 30.51 -36.74 14.48
CA ASN A 306 31.64 -36.24 15.28
C ASN A 306 31.72 -36.89 16.69
N ASN A 307 30.66 -37.50 17.17
CA ASN A 307 30.63 -38.21 18.44
C ASN A 307 31.00 -39.68 18.34
N ILE A 308 31.22 -40.21 17.12
CA ILE A 308 31.54 -41.59 16.86
C ILE A 308 33.04 -41.81 17.04
N LYS A 309 33.43 -42.63 18.02
CA LYS A 309 34.83 -42.94 18.35
C LYS A 309 35.42 -44.08 17.48
N ASP A 310 34.56 -44.97 17.01
CA ASP A 310 34.98 -46.11 16.18
C ASP A 310 35.21 -45.64 14.72
N ASN A 311 36.41 -45.87 14.21
CA ASN A 311 36.79 -45.42 12.86
C ASN A 311 35.94 -46.06 11.74
N ASN A 312 35.51 -47.33 11.88
CA ASN A 312 34.73 -48.00 10.84
C ASN A 312 33.29 -47.45 10.85
N GLN A 313 32.73 -47.19 12.02
CA GLN A 313 31.41 -46.58 12.15
C GLN A 313 31.42 -45.13 11.67
N TYR A 314 32.47 -44.38 12.00
CA TYR A 314 32.65 -43.01 11.48
C TYR A 314 32.73 -43.00 9.95
N ALA A 315 33.51 -43.93 9.33
CA ALA A 315 33.61 -44.03 7.89
C ALA A 315 32.26 -44.30 7.21
N LYS A 316 31.42 -45.15 7.82
CA LYS A 316 30.07 -45.41 7.35
C LYS A 316 29.18 -44.17 7.49
N ALA A 317 29.18 -43.49 8.64
CA ALA A 317 28.44 -42.27 8.85
C ALA A 317 28.90 -41.16 7.89
N LYS A 318 30.20 -41.05 7.64
CA LYS A 318 30.78 -40.14 6.65
C LYS A 318 30.19 -40.34 5.27
N THR A 319 30.11 -41.59 4.82
CA THR A 319 29.51 -41.92 3.49
C THR A 319 28.04 -41.43 3.42
N VAL A 320 27.29 -41.55 4.52
CA VAL A 320 25.88 -41.13 4.56
C VAL A 320 25.73 -39.61 4.49
N PHE A 321 26.47 -38.87 5.32
CA PHE A 321 26.34 -37.41 5.29
C PHE A 321 26.90 -36.78 4.02
N GLU A 322 27.99 -37.34 3.47
CA GLU A 322 28.53 -36.90 2.15
C GLU A 322 27.53 -37.14 1.01
N ALA A 323 26.74 -38.22 1.06
CA ALA A 323 25.69 -38.45 0.09
C ALA A 323 24.65 -37.35 0.12
N LYS A 324 24.26 -36.89 1.32
CA LYS A 324 23.31 -35.75 1.47
C LYS A 324 23.89 -34.44 0.92
N PHE A 325 25.14 -34.16 1.15
CA PHE A 325 25.79 -33.00 0.53
C PHE A 325 25.87 -33.11 -1.00
N LYS A 326 26.09 -34.33 -1.53
CA LYS A 326 26.04 -34.58 -2.99
C LYS A 326 24.62 -34.39 -3.55
N GLU A 327 23.59 -34.76 -2.80
CA GLU A 327 22.18 -34.46 -3.18
C GLU A 327 21.91 -32.95 -3.18
N ALA A 328 22.42 -32.19 -2.19
CA ALA A 328 22.25 -30.74 -2.09
C ALA A 328 22.97 -29.97 -3.23
N LYS A 329 24.15 -30.46 -3.64
CA LYS A 329 25.06 -29.75 -4.54
C LYS A 329 24.38 -29.17 -5.78
N PRO A 330 23.71 -29.95 -6.65
CA PRO A 330 23.18 -29.44 -7.91
C PRO A 330 22.08 -28.34 -7.69
N TYR A 331 21.34 -28.40 -6.61
CA TYR A 331 20.31 -27.41 -6.30
C TYR A 331 20.90 -26.11 -5.81
N LEU A 332 21.90 -26.15 -4.92
CA LEU A 332 22.60 -24.96 -4.44
C LEU A 332 23.44 -24.31 -5.54
N GLU A 333 24.08 -25.09 -6.40
CA GLU A 333 24.80 -24.57 -7.56
C GLU A 333 23.87 -23.85 -8.53
N LYS A 334 22.68 -24.41 -8.79
CA LYS A 334 21.68 -23.76 -9.63
C LYS A 334 21.11 -22.51 -8.95
N ALA A 335 20.88 -22.53 -7.65
CA ALA A 335 20.49 -21.33 -6.92
C ALA A 335 21.55 -20.22 -7.05
N TRP A 336 22.82 -20.55 -6.91
CA TRP A 336 23.91 -19.59 -7.09
C TRP A 336 24.03 -19.05 -8.52
N GLU A 337 23.80 -19.90 -9.52
CA GLU A 337 23.71 -19.47 -10.92
C GLU A 337 22.58 -18.43 -11.13
N LEU A 338 21.41 -18.68 -10.52
CA LEU A 338 20.24 -17.81 -10.64
C LEU A 338 20.37 -16.51 -9.85
N ASN A 339 21.05 -16.54 -8.70
CA ASN A 339 21.32 -15.35 -7.88
C ASN A 339 22.77 -15.39 -7.36
N PRO A 340 23.76 -14.91 -8.14
CA PRO A 340 25.16 -14.95 -7.78
C PRO A 340 25.55 -14.14 -6.55
N LYS A 341 24.67 -13.25 -6.07
CA LYS A 341 24.91 -12.37 -4.91
C LYS A 341 24.28 -12.89 -3.62
N ASP A 342 23.56 -13.99 -3.65
CA ASP A 342 22.96 -14.55 -2.45
C ASP A 342 23.99 -15.13 -1.50
N GLN A 343 24.24 -14.43 -0.40
CA GLN A 343 25.24 -14.80 0.59
C GLN A 343 24.91 -16.14 1.27
N SER A 344 23.64 -16.45 1.49
CA SER A 344 23.20 -17.68 2.15
C SER A 344 23.54 -18.90 1.30
N THR A 345 23.33 -18.81 -0.02
CA THR A 345 23.71 -19.85 -0.98
C THR A 345 25.23 -20.03 -1.01
N MET A 346 25.98 -18.94 -1.09
CA MET A 346 27.46 -18.99 -1.10
C MET A 346 28.04 -19.59 0.18
N VAL A 347 27.49 -19.25 1.35
CA VAL A 347 27.90 -19.83 2.65
C VAL A 347 27.66 -21.33 2.66
N SER A 348 26.46 -21.77 2.23
CA SER A 348 26.11 -23.20 2.16
C SER A 348 27.03 -23.96 1.18
N LEU A 349 27.27 -23.41 -0.01
CA LEU A 349 28.19 -24.01 -1.00
C LEU A 349 29.62 -24.06 -0.49
N LYS A 350 30.11 -23.01 0.17
CA LYS A 350 31.45 -23.01 0.75
C LYS A 350 31.67 -24.18 1.74
N GLN A 351 30.70 -24.37 2.64
CA GLN A 351 30.78 -25.48 3.60
C GLN A 351 30.62 -26.84 2.92
N LEU A 352 29.72 -26.97 1.96
CA LEU A 352 29.50 -28.19 1.18
C LEU A 352 30.77 -28.59 0.44
N TYR A 353 31.43 -27.68 -0.28
CA TYR A 353 32.65 -27.97 -1.02
C TYR A 353 33.82 -28.33 -0.10
N ALA A 354 33.93 -27.66 1.06
CA ALA A 354 34.91 -28.03 2.09
C ALA A 354 34.70 -29.47 2.57
N THR A 355 33.47 -29.88 2.85
CA THR A 355 33.12 -31.22 3.33
C THR A 355 33.39 -32.30 2.26
N LEU A 356 33.10 -31.97 1.00
CA LEU A 356 33.35 -32.90 -0.13
C LEU A 356 34.78 -32.87 -0.70
N ASN A 357 35.69 -32.09 -0.10
CA ASN A 357 37.06 -31.87 -0.57
C ASN A 357 37.14 -31.31 -2.02
N ASP A 358 36.14 -30.55 -2.46
CA ASP A 358 36.11 -29.86 -3.75
C ASP A 358 36.84 -28.50 -3.62
N THR A 359 38.16 -28.55 -3.63
CA THR A 359 39.02 -27.38 -3.37
C THR A 359 38.89 -26.28 -4.43
N VAL A 360 38.61 -26.65 -5.67
CA VAL A 360 38.46 -25.70 -6.81
C VAL A 360 37.22 -24.86 -6.63
N ASN A 361 36.06 -25.50 -6.42
CA ASN A 361 34.80 -24.78 -6.23
C ASN A 361 34.76 -24.09 -4.88
N TYR A 362 35.41 -24.60 -3.84
CA TYR A 362 35.60 -23.92 -2.57
C TYR A 362 36.30 -22.57 -2.76
N ALA A 363 37.43 -22.54 -3.48
CA ALA A 363 38.16 -21.31 -3.71
C ALA A 363 37.35 -20.29 -4.51
N LYS A 364 36.59 -20.74 -5.51
CA LYS A 364 35.74 -19.91 -6.34
C LYS A 364 34.62 -19.24 -5.53
N VAL A 365 33.86 -20.01 -4.71
CA VAL A 365 32.78 -19.47 -3.94
C VAL A 365 33.26 -18.59 -2.78
N LYS A 366 34.43 -18.94 -2.19
CA LYS A 366 35.04 -18.09 -1.15
C LYS A 366 35.41 -16.71 -1.71
N ALA A 367 36.05 -16.65 -2.87
CA ALA A 367 36.43 -15.39 -3.51
C ALA A 367 35.19 -14.53 -3.84
N ALA A 368 34.06 -15.14 -4.28
CA ALA A 368 32.82 -14.45 -4.53
C ALA A 368 32.21 -13.88 -3.23
N LEU A 369 32.21 -14.68 -2.16
CA LEU A 369 31.69 -14.24 -0.84
C LEU A 369 32.52 -13.10 -0.26
N ASP A 370 33.86 -13.17 -0.35
CA ASP A 370 34.79 -12.14 0.12
C ASP A 370 34.64 -10.82 -0.66
N ALA A 371 34.18 -10.88 -1.93
CA ALA A 371 33.91 -9.70 -2.75
C ALA A 371 32.59 -8.99 -2.38
N GLU A 372 31.56 -9.73 -1.98
CA GLU A 372 30.26 -9.18 -1.57
C GLU A 372 30.27 -8.65 -0.10
N THR A 373 31.29 -8.95 0.67
CA THR A 373 31.43 -8.49 2.08
C THR A 373 32.32 -7.23 2.24
N LYS A 374 32.88 -6.75 1.14
CA LYS A 374 33.65 -5.48 1.06
C LYS A 374 32.76 -4.34 0.58
#